data_64c6b4b483896a217b1114de20e4b3be
#
_entry.id   64c6b4b483896a217b1114de20e4b3be
#
_cell.length_a   1.000
_cell.length_b   1.000
_cell.length_c   1.000
_cell.angle_alpha   90.00
_cell.angle_beta   90.00
_cell.angle_gamma   90.00
#
_symmetry.space_group_name_H-M   'P 1'
#
loop_
_entity.id
_entity.type
_entity.pdbx_description
1 polymer ?
#
loop_
_entity_poly.entity_id
_entity_poly.type
_entity_poly.pdbx_seq_one_letter_code
_entity_poly.pdbx_strand_id
1 'polypeptide(L)'
;MKRIFLLAALAITVLHASGQTKAEEIKSPIVSEQDADYYTVQTDLWRDIARSNPKDEQAWKNYFRAAWYKKWYNKADTTANDVLREMEKAVPGSYIYNYACYRKYMGMEESHLYARAAMKQLPETMDQNDYDIWFCYAAQVGDEENMERIAKRYYNSGLYSPYVLQYNYNELQGMEENGIYIGNGDAILIPKWIMQGYTTIAYEIIQQ
;
A
#
# COMPACT_ATOMS: atom_id res chain seq x y z
N MET A 1 49.10 -19.27 -19.22
CA MET A 1 48.63 -18.38 -18.16
C MET A 1 47.46 -17.45 -18.60
N LYS A 2 47.36 -16.97 -19.82
CA LYS A 2 46.26 -16.07 -20.28
C LYS A 2 44.84 -16.73 -20.33
N ARG A 3 44.75 -18.04 -20.50
CA ARG A 3 43.45 -18.74 -20.60
C ARG A 3 42.75 -18.99 -19.23
N ILE A 4 43.49 -19.02 -18.13
CA ILE A 4 42.95 -19.23 -16.77
C ILE A 4 42.27 -17.95 -16.26
N PHE A 5 42.78 -16.77 -16.63
CA PHE A 5 42.15 -15.49 -16.24
C PHE A 5 40.82 -15.21 -16.95
N LEU A 6 40.64 -15.73 -18.18
CA LEU A 6 39.37 -15.56 -18.89
C LEU A 6 38.22 -16.39 -18.28
N LEU A 7 38.53 -17.59 -17.77
CA LEU A 7 37.56 -18.45 -17.07
C LEU A 7 37.20 -17.92 -15.70
N ALA A 8 38.11 -17.29 -14.95
CA ALA A 8 37.82 -16.66 -13.68
C ALA A 8 36.96 -15.40 -13.85
N ALA A 9 37.15 -14.59 -14.90
CA ALA A 9 36.32 -13.43 -15.19
C ALA A 9 34.90 -13.83 -15.61
N LEU A 10 34.73 -14.94 -16.32
CA LEU A 10 33.41 -15.46 -16.72
C LEU A 10 32.64 -16.04 -15.52
N ALA A 11 33.35 -16.65 -14.56
CA ALA A 11 32.72 -17.19 -13.33
C ALA A 11 32.25 -16.09 -12.39
N ILE A 12 32.90 -14.92 -12.35
CA ILE A 12 32.51 -13.79 -11.52
C ILE A 12 31.25 -13.08 -12.07
N THR A 13 31.11 -13.03 -13.41
CA THR A 13 29.92 -12.43 -14.04
C THR A 13 28.64 -13.30 -13.87
N VAL A 14 28.79 -14.62 -13.70
CA VAL A 14 27.64 -15.52 -13.46
C VAL A 14 27.17 -15.45 -11.99
N LEU A 15 28.02 -15.07 -11.05
CA LEU A 15 27.67 -14.96 -9.62
C LEU A 15 26.84 -13.70 -9.27
N HIS A 16 26.77 -12.72 -10.16
CA HIS A 16 25.93 -11.52 -9.97
C HIS A 16 24.53 -11.63 -10.61
N ALA A 17 24.25 -12.69 -11.33
CA ALA A 17 22.95 -12.96 -11.96
C ALA A 17 22.03 -13.86 -11.12
N SER A 18 22.42 -14.24 -9.89
CA SER A 18 21.59 -15.05 -8.98
C SER A 18 20.78 -14.18 -8.01
N GLY A 19 20.30 -13.03 -8.48
CA GLY A 19 19.43 -12.16 -7.68
C GLY A 19 17.96 -12.54 -7.83
N GLN A 20 17.30 -12.72 -6.74
CA GLN A 20 15.85 -12.91 -6.56
C GLN A 20 15.20 -14.03 -7.39
N THR A 21 15.20 -15.21 -6.83
CA THR A 21 14.48 -16.37 -7.37
C THR A 21 13.12 -16.61 -6.67
N LYS A 22 12.75 -15.78 -5.68
CA LYS A 22 11.55 -15.95 -4.87
C LYS A 22 10.66 -14.72 -4.96
N ALA A 23 9.36 -14.95 -5.10
CA ALA A 23 8.36 -13.90 -4.97
C ALA A 23 8.30 -13.39 -3.52
N GLU A 24 8.33 -12.08 -3.35
CA GLU A 24 8.28 -11.38 -2.06
C GLU A 24 7.04 -10.49 -2.01
N GLU A 25 6.49 -10.28 -0.82
CA GLU A 25 5.37 -9.35 -0.65
C GLU A 25 5.79 -7.93 -1.09
N ILE A 26 5.01 -7.35 -1.99
CA ILE A 26 5.28 -6.02 -2.53
C ILE A 26 4.78 -4.94 -1.57
N LYS A 27 5.72 -4.34 -0.87
CA LYS A 27 5.48 -3.20 0.01
C LYS A 27 5.48 -1.88 -0.76
N SER A 28 4.85 -0.86 -0.18
CA SER A 28 4.94 0.50 -0.72
C SER A 28 6.39 0.99 -0.71
N PRO A 29 6.86 1.70 -1.75
CA PRO A 29 8.18 2.34 -1.76
C PRO A 29 8.41 3.31 -0.59
N ILE A 30 7.36 3.85 0.01
CA ILE A 30 7.47 4.69 1.22
C ILE A 30 7.94 3.86 2.42
N VAL A 31 7.57 2.58 2.47
CA VAL A 31 7.95 1.65 3.56
C VAL A 31 9.25 0.92 3.25
N SER A 32 9.45 0.55 1.98
CA SER A 32 10.65 -0.20 1.54
C SER A 32 10.96 0.16 0.09
N GLU A 33 11.88 1.10 -0.10
CA GLU A 33 12.33 1.50 -1.42
C GLU A 33 13.13 0.36 -2.07
N GLN A 34 12.81 0.06 -3.33
CA GLN A 34 13.45 -0.95 -4.16
C GLN A 34 13.74 -0.34 -5.53
N ASP A 35 14.63 -0.93 -6.29
CA ASP A 35 14.99 -0.47 -7.63
C ASP A 35 14.04 -0.99 -8.73
N ALA A 36 14.28 -0.52 -9.95
CA ALA A 36 13.48 -0.91 -11.13
C ALA A 36 13.62 -2.40 -11.48
N ASP A 37 14.81 -2.97 -11.26
CA ASP A 37 15.08 -4.37 -11.58
C ASP A 37 14.32 -5.29 -10.62
N TYR A 38 14.27 -4.93 -9.33
CA TYR A 38 13.44 -5.62 -8.34
C TYR A 38 11.98 -5.71 -8.81
N TYR A 39 11.35 -4.57 -9.13
CA TYR A 39 9.95 -4.58 -9.55
C TYR A 39 9.73 -5.33 -10.86
N THR A 40 10.72 -5.35 -11.76
CA THR A 40 10.63 -6.12 -13.00
C THR A 40 10.61 -7.61 -12.71
N VAL A 41 11.55 -8.11 -11.90
CA VAL A 41 11.62 -9.52 -11.51
C VAL A 41 10.37 -9.94 -10.73
N GLN A 42 9.96 -9.13 -9.75
CA GLN A 42 8.77 -9.43 -8.95
C GLN A 42 7.48 -9.43 -9.78
N THR A 43 7.39 -8.56 -10.79
CA THR A 43 6.25 -8.57 -11.72
C THR A 43 6.13 -9.92 -12.43
N ASP A 44 7.24 -10.48 -12.93
CA ASP A 44 7.23 -11.77 -13.61
C ASP A 44 6.91 -12.94 -12.67
N LEU A 45 7.52 -12.96 -11.48
CA LEU A 45 7.28 -13.99 -10.47
C LEU A 45 5.81 -14.00 -10.01
N TRP A 46 5.25 -12.85 -9.67
CA TRP A 46 3.87 -12.75 -9.22
C TRP A 46 2.85 -13.00 -10.34
N ARG A 47 3.19 -12.65 -11.60
CA ARG A 47 2.37 -13.03 -12.76
C ARG A 47 2.17 -14.53 -12.82
N ASP A 48 3.27 -15.30 -12.72
CA ASP A 48 3.22 -16.75 -12.85
C ASP A 48 2.43 -17.37 -11.68
N ILE A 49 2.57 -16.83 -10.46
CA ILE A 49 1.80 -17.27 -9.29
C ILE A 49 0.30 -16.95 -9.47
N ALA A 50 -0.04 -15.71 -9.82
CA ALA A 50 -1.44 -15.29 -9.99
C ALA A 50 -2.15 -16.10 -11.10
N ARG A 51 -1.45 -16.39 -12.19
CA ARG A 51 -2.01 -17.21 -13.29
C ARG A 51 -2.15 -18.69 -12.92
N SER A 52 -1.25 -19.22 -12.07
CA SER A 52 -1.33 -20.61 -11.60
C SER A 52 -2.45 -20.82 -10.59
N ASN A 53 -2.81 -19.77 -9.81
CA ASN A 53 -3.93 -19.78 -8.88
C ASN A 53 -4.81 -18.52 -9.05
N PRO A 54 -5.69 -18.49 -10.07
CA PRO A 54 -6.44 -17.29 -10.43
C PRO A 54 -7.42 -16.78 -9.36
N LYS A 55 -7.66 -17.53 -8.28
CA LYS A 55 -8.52 -17.11 -7.16
C LYS A 55 -7.73 -16.53 -5.98
N ASP A 56 -6.41 -16.54 -6.06
CA ASP A 56 -5.54 -15.96 -5.02
C ASP A 56 -5.48 -14.43 -5.17
N GLU A 57 -6.33 -13.73 -4.42
CA GLU A 57 -6.36 -12.26 -4.43
C GLU A 57 -5.04 -11.64 -3.95
N GLN A 58 -4.33 -12.31 -3.04
CA GLN A 58 -3.03 -11.79 -2.56
C GLN A 58 -1.96 -11.86 -3.66
N ALA A 59 -1.97 -12.90 -4.48
CA ALA A 59 -1.09 -12.99 -5.64
C ALA A 59 -1.39 -11.86 -6.65
N TRP A 60 -2.66 -11.60 -6.93
CA TRP A 60 -3.08 -10.48 -7.79
C TRP A 60 -2.70 -9.13 -7.21
N LYS A 61 -2.81 -8.94 -5.88
CA LYS A 61 -2.37 -7.72 -5.20
C LYS A 61 -0.90 -7.44 -5.43
N ASN A 62 -0.06 -8.45 -5.21
CA ASN A 62 1.38 -8.31 -5.39
C ASN A 62 1.75 -8.11 -6.87
N TYR A 63 1.11 -8.84 -7.79
CA TYR A 63 1.32 -8.65 -9.23
C TYR A 63 0.98 -7.22 -9.67
N PHE A 64 -0.19 -6.73 -9.27
CA PHE A 64 -0.57 -5.35 -9.57
C PHE A 64 0.39 -4.33 -8.96
N ARG A 65 0.76 -4.48 -7.69
CA ARG A 65 1.67 -3.55 -7.01
C ARG A 65 3.06 -3.54 -7.65
N ALA A 66 3.62 -4.69 -7.99
CA ALA A 66 4.91 -4.77 -8.68
C ALA A 66 4.87 -4.01 -10.02
N ALA A 67 3.85 -4.27 -10.84
CA ALA A 67 3.65 -3.58 -12.11
C ALA A 67 3.37 -2.07 -11.93
N TRP A 68 2.65 -1.69 -10.88
CA TRP A 68 2.34 -0.29 -10.56
C TRP A 68 3.58 0.49 -10.15
N TYR A 69 4.43 -0.07 -9.28
CA TYR A 69 5.64 0.60 -8.84
C TYR A 69 6.74 0.59 -9.90
N LYS A 70 6.81 -0.43 -10.76
CA LYS A 70 7.66 -0.43 -11.95
C LYS A 70 7.43 0.81 -12.81
N LYS A 71 6.17 1.26 -12.96
CA LYS A 71 5.84 2.48 -13.68
C LYS A 71 6.44 3.76 -13.06
N TRP A 72 6.80 3.79 -11.79
CA TRP A 72 7.48 4.94 -11.19
C TRP A 72 8.86 5.18 -11.80
N TYR A 73 9.54 4.12 -12.19
CA TYR A 73 10.85 4.17 -12.87
C TYR A 73 10.74 4.32 -14.39
N ASN A 74 9.68 3.75 -14.97
CA ASN A 74 9.41 3.87 -16.41
C ASN A 74 7.96 4.35 -16.62
N LYS A 75 7.77 5.64 -16.84
CA LYS A 75 6.45 6.26 -17.03
C LYS A 75 5.67 5.70 -18.22
N ALA A 76 6.36 5.18 -19.24
CA ALA A 76 5.76 4.57 -20.43
C ALA A 76 5.33 3.11 -20.20
N ASP A 77 5.69 2.50 -19.07
CA ASP A 77 5.31 1.11 -18.77
C ASP A 77 3.78 0.96 -18.62
N THR A 78 3.21 0.04 -19.37
CA THR A 78 1.77 -0.23 -19.40
C THR A 78 1.39 -1.54 -18.72
N THR A 79 2.34 -2.26 -18.12
CA THR A 79 2.12 -3.59 -17.53
C THR A 79 0.97 -3.59 -16.53
N ALA A 80 0.82 -2.54 -15.71
CA ALA A 80 -0.29 -2.44 -14.76
C ALA A 80 -1.68 -2.45 -15.44
N ASN A 81 -1.80 -1.95 -16.68
CA ASN A 81 -3.05 -2.02 -17.44
C ASN A 81 -3.35 -3.44 -17.90
N ASP A 82 -2.30 -4.21 -18.25
CA ASP A 82 -2.44 -5.61 -18.65
C ASP A 82 -2.88 -6.45 -17.44
N VAL A 83 -2.28 -6.20 -16.27
CA VAL A 83 -2.68 -6.85 -15.01
C VAL A 83 -4.14 -6.58 -14.72
N LEU A 84 -4.63 -5.35 -14.84
CA LEU A 84 -6.05 -5.02 -14.62
C LEU A 84 -6.98 -5.80 -15.53
N ARG A 85 -6.62 -5.96 -16.83
CA ARG A 85 -7.42 -6.76 -17.77
C ARG A 85 -7.45 -8.26 -17.42
N GLU A 86 -6.37 -8.76 -16.83
CA GLU A 86 -6.33 -10.14 -16.33
C GLU A 86 -7.16 -10.28 -15.05
N MET A 87 -7.05 -9.34 -14.11
CA MET A 87 -7.83 -9.33 -12.86
C MET A 87 -9.34 -9.23 -13.12
N GLU A 88 -9.76 -8.45 -14.12
CA GLU A 88 -11.17 -8.34 -14.51
C GLU A 88 -11.78 -9.70 -14.87
N LYS A 89 -10.98 -10.61 -15.45
CA LYS A 89 -11.41 -11.96 -15.81
C LYS A 89 -11.29 -12.96 -14.66
N ALA A 90 -10.26 -12.83 -13.84
CA ALA A 90 -9.92 -13.80 -12.80
C ALA A 90 -10.68 -13.56 -11.48
N VAL A 91 -10.74 -12.30 -11.05
CA VAL A 91 -11.29 -11.85 -9.75
C VAL A 91 -12.21 -10.63 -9.89
N PRO A 92 -13.20 -10.67 -10.81
CA PRO A 92 -14.07 -9.52 -11.06
C PRO A 92 -14.84 -9.12 -9.80
N GLY A 93 -14.88 -7.81 -9.52
CA GLY A 93 -15.64 -7.27 -8.39
C GLY A 93 -15.07 -7.58 -7.01
N SER A 94 -13.94 -8.28 -6.91
CA SER A 94 -13.25 -8.52 -5.64
C SER A 94 -12.69 -7.22 -5.04
N TYR A 95 -12.35 -7.27 -3.75
CA TYR A 95 -11.66 -6.15 -3.09
C TYR A 95 -10.44 -5.71 -3.89
N ILE A 96 -9.58 -6.66 -4.25
CA ILE A 96 -8.30 -6.33 -4.90
C ILE A 96 -8.47 -5.78 -6.32
N TYR A 97 -9.46 -6.27 -7.09
CA TYR A 97 -9.79 -5.69 -8.39
C TYR A 97 -10.27 -4.24 -8.24
N ASN A 98 -11.19 -3.99 -7.31
CA ASN A 98 -11.70 -2.65 -7.05
C ASN A 98 -10.60 -1.70 -6.53
N TYR A 99 -9.72 -2.18 -5.65
CA TYR A 99 -8.54 -1.45 -5.20
C TYR A 99 -7.64 -1.04 -6.38
N ALA A 100 -7.31 -1.98 -7.25
CA ALA A 100 -6.44 -1.75 -8.40
C ALA A 100 -7.05 -0.76 -9.41
N CYS A 101 -8.36 -0.87 -9.67
CA CYS A 101 -9.10 0.09 -10.48
C CYS A 101 -9.13 1.48 -9.84
N TYR A 102 -9.39 1.58 -8.53
CA TYR A 102 -9.34 2.85 -7.81
C TYR A 102 -7.97 3.51 -7.96
N ARG A 103 -6.88 2.76 -7.75
CA ARG A 103 -5.50 3.26 -7.93
C ARG A 103 -5.23 3.75 -9.36
N LYS A 104 -5.75 3.05 -10.34
CA LYS A 104 -5.58 3.39 -11.77
C LYS A 104 -6.31 4.67 -12.14
N TYR A 105 -7.52 4.84 -11.64
CA TYR A 105 -8.43 5.93 -12.02
C TYR A 105 -8.48 7.05 -10.98
N MET A 106 -7.58 7.03 -9.98
CA MET A 106 -7.51 8.04 -8.93
C MET A 106 -7.48 9.46 -9.52
N GLY A 107 -8.37 10.33 -9.03
CA GLY A 107 -8.57 11.68 -9.54
C GLY A 107 -9.61 11.79 -10.66
N MET A 108 -10.17 10.68 -11.14
CA MET A 108 -11.28 10.64 -12.09
C MET A 108 -12.58 10.28 -11.37
N GLU A 109 -13.73 10.74 -11.86
CA GLU A 109 -15.02 10.48 -11.22
C GLU A 109 -15.34 8.98 -11.09
N GLU A 110 -15.01 8.20 -12.10
CA GLU A 110 -15.20 6.75 -12.11
C GLU A 110 -14.48 6.04 -10.96
N SER A 111 -13.39 6.61 -10.43
CA SER A 111 -12.66 6.02 -9.29
C SER A 111 -13.53 5.85 -8.06
N HIS A 112 -14.52 6.73 -7.85
CA HIS A 112 -15.44 6.65 -6.72
C HIS A 112 -16.32 5.39 -6.74
N LEU A 113 -16.64 4.84 -7.92
CA LEU A 113 -17.39 3.59 -8.03
C LEU A 113 -16.58 2.41 -7.46
N TYR A 114 -15.32 2.34 -7.88
CA TYR A 114 -14.40 1.30 -7.41
C TYR A 114 -14.06 1.45 -5.93
N ALA A 115 -13.85 2.69 -5.47
CA ALA A 115 -13.58 2.94 -4.06
C ALA A 115 -14.75 2.49 -3.18
N ARG A 116 -15.99 2.87 -3.51
CA ARG A 116 -17.18 2.43 -2.76
C ARG A 116 -17.35 0.90 -2.76
N ALA A 117 -17.03 0.24 -3.89
CA ALA A 117 -17.10 -1.21 -3.96
C ALA A 117 -16.01 -1.89 -3.10
N ALA A 118 -14.78 -1.36 -3.09
CA ALA A 118 -13.69 -1.84 -2.25
C ALA A 118 -13.98 -1.61 -0.75
N MET A 119 -14.48 -0.43 -0.38
CA MET A 119 -14.80 -0.07 1.01
C MET A 119 -15.81 -1.02 1.68
N LYS A 120 -16.71 -1.63 0.91
CA LYS A 120 -17.65 -2.65 1.40
C LYS A 120 -16.98 -3.99 1.72
N GLN A 121 -15.78 -4.21 1.21
CA GLN A 121 -15.06 -5.48 1.25
C GLN A 121 -13.68 -5.35 1.92
N LEU A 122 -13.44 -4.28 2.71
CA LEU A 122 -12.14 -4.05 3.34
C LEU A 122 -11.69 -5.28 4.15
N PRO A 123 -10.47 -5.79 3.90
CA PRO A 123 -9.91 -6.86 4.71
C PRO A 123 -9.85 -6.49 6.19
N GLU A 124 -9.86 -7.49 7.07
CA GLU A 124 -9.71 -7.25 8.51
C GLU A 124 -8.37 -6.58 8.84
N THR A 125 -7.32 -7.03 8.17
CA THR A 125 -5.97 -6.48 8.31
C THR A 125 -5.52 -5.90 6.97
N MET A 126 -4.88 -4.75 7.04
CA MET A 126 -4.31 -4.04 5.89
C MET A 126 -2.88 -3.63 6.21
N ASP A 127 -2.07 -3.40 5.19
CA ASP A 127 -0.79 -2.74 5.40
C ASP A 127 -0.98 -1.21 5.52
N GLN A 128 0.06 -0.51 5.95
CA GLN A 128 0.01 0.93 6.18
C GLN A 128 -0.49 1.70 4.94
N ASN A 129 0.01 1.37 3.76
CA ASN A 129 -0.39 2.06 2.52
C ASN A 129 -1.88 1.90 2.20
N ASP A 130 -2.47 0.73 2.48
CA ASP A 130 -3.90 0.50 2.26
C ASP A 130 -4.74 1.26 3.28
N TYR A 131 -4.30 1.31 4.55
CA TYR A 131 -4.95 2.14 5.57
C TYR A 131 -4.94 3.62 5.17
N ASP A 132 -3.79 4.15 4.76
CA ASP A 132 -3.64 5.55 4.34
C ASP A 132 -4.56 5.88 3.16
N ILE A 133 -4.59 5.01 2.14
CA ILE A 133 -5.44 5.18 0.96
C ILE A 133 -6.92 5.25 1.33
N TRP A 134 -7.40 4.30 2.12
CA TRP A 134 -8.82 4.22 2.42
C TRP A 134 -9.26 5.25 3.44
N PHE A 135 -8.40 5.60 4.38
CA PHE A 135 -8.66 6.69 5.31
C PHE A 135 -8.76 8.04 4.58
N CYS A 136 -7.77 8.34 3.71
CA CYS A 136 -7.79 9.58 2.91
C CYS A 136 -9.00 9.62 1.98
N TYR A 137 -9.38 8.50 1.36
CA TYR A 137 -10.58 8.46 0.54
C TYR A 137 -11.85 8.77 1.34
N ALA A 138 -12.05 8.13 2.50
CA ALA A 138 -13.19 8.36 3.36
C ALA A 138 -13.25 9.83 3.82
N ALA A 139 -12.11 10.42 4.22
CA ALA A 139 -12.00 11.82 4.57
C ALA A 139 -12.35 12.76 3.41
N GLN A 140 -11.87 12.45 2.21
CA GLN A 140 -12.13 13.27 1.01
C GLN A 140 -13.63 13.33 0.66
N VAL A 141 -14.35 12.24 0.88
CA VAL A 141 -15.80 12.17 0.55
C VAL A 141 -16.71 12.45 1.75
N GLY A 142 -16.15 12.79 2.91
CA GLY A 142 -16.90 13.07 4.13
C GLY A 142 -17.63 11.84 4.71
N ASP A 143 -17.10 10.64 4.50
CA ASP A 143 -17.66 9.38 5.01
C ASP A 143 -17.17 9.12 6.42
N GLU A 144 -17.82 9.79 7.39
CA GLU A 144 -17.43 9.75 8.81
C GLU A 144 -17.48 8.33 9.39
N GLU A 145 -18.48 7.51 9.01
CA GLU A 145 -18.60 6.12 9.48
C GLU A 145 -17.39 5.28 9.06
N ASN A 146 -16.98 5.38 7.80
CA ASN A 146 -15.79 4.67 7.32
C ASN A 146 -14.50 5.27 7.86
N MET A 147 -14.41 6.58 8.06
CA MET A 147 -13.26 7.20 8.72
C MET A 147 -13.06 6.63 10.13
N GLU A 148 -14.11 6.59 10.95
CA GLU A 148 -14.06 6.03 12.29
C GLU A 148 -13.69 4.54 12.28
N ARG A 149 -14.35 3.76 11.43
CA ARG A 149 -14.07 2.32 11.28
C ARG A 149 -12.64 2.02 10.89
N ILE A 150 -12.08 2.77 9.92
CA ILE A 150 -10.71 2.60 9.44
C ILE A 150 -9.72 3.09 10.50
N ALA A 151 -9.96 4.26 11.12
CA ALA A 151 -9.11 4.78 12.19
C ALA A 151 -8.97 3.76 13.33
N LYS A 152 -10.07 3.13 13.73
CA LYS A 152 -10.11 2.08 14.75
C LYS A 152 -9.24 0.88 14.41
N ARG A 153 -9.38 0.36 13.21
CA ARG A 153 -8.57 -0.74 12.75
C ARG A 153 -7.10 -0.36 12.64
N TYR A 154 -6.81 0.84 12.15
CA TYR A 154 -5.46 1.34 11.98
C TYR A 154 -4.76 1.52 13.34
N TYR A 155 -5.46 2.12 14.32
CA TYR A 155 -4.96 2.23 15.69
C TYR A 155 -4.61 0.85 16.26
N ASN A 156 -5.55 -0.09 16.18
CA ASN A 156 -5.39 -1.44 16.74
C ASN A 156 -4.38 -2.32 15.97
N SER A 157 -4.01 -1.94 14.75
CA SER A 157 -3.01 -2.68 13.96
C SER A 157 -1.60 -2.61 14.51
N GLY A 158 -1.30 -1.61 15.35
CA GLY A 158 0.05 -1.36 15.87
C GLY A 158 1.06 -0.86 14.83
N LEU A 159 0.61 -0.49 13.63
CA LEU A 159 1.48 0.06 12.58
C LEU A 159 2.06 1.42 12.94
N TYR A 160 1.31 2.24 13.70
CA TYR A 160 1.89 3.40 14.36
C TYR A 160 2.43 2.99 15.74
N SER A 161 3.67 3.40 16.03
CA SER A 161 4.21 3.18 17.37
C SER A 161 3.46 3.99 18.43
N PRO A 162 3.38 3.51 19.68
CA PRO A 162 2.76 4.28 20.78
C PRO A 162 3.35 5.69 20.94
N TYR A 163 4.64 5.87 20.66
CA TYR A 163 5.30 7.16 20.72
C TYR A 163 4.78 8.16 19.68
N VAL A 164 4.54 7.69 18.44
CA VAL A 164 3.97 8.52 17.38
C VAL A 164 2.55 8.94 17.74
N LEU A 165 1.74 8.00 18.22
CA LEU A 165 0.37 8.30 18.63
C LEU A 165 0.34 9.27 19.83
N GLN A 166 1.16 9.04 20.85
CA GLN A 166 1.27 9.92 22.02
C GLN A 166 1.74 11.33 21.66
N TYR A 167 2.73 11.44 20.76
CA TYR A 167 3.18 12.74 20.26
C TYR A 167 2.04 13.52 19.62
N ASN A 168 1.30 12.88 18.69
CA ASN A 168 0.19 13.53 18.00
C ASN A 168 -0.98 13.87 18.94
N TYR A 169 -1.24 13.02 19.94
CA TYR A 169 -2.20 13.32 21.01
C TYR A 169 -1.80 14.57 21.80
N ASN A 170 -0.55 14.66 22.23
CA ASN A 170 -0.05 15.82 22.99
C ASN A 170 -0.13 17.12 22.18
N GLU A 171 0.16 17.07 20.87
CA GLU A 171 -0.01 18.25 20.01
C GLU A 171 -1.48 18.70 19.95
N LEU A 172 -2.42 17.76 19.83
CA LEU A 172 -3.85 18.08 19.85
C LEU A 172 -4.31 18.64 21.20
N GLN A 173 -3.83 18.08 22.31
CA GLN A 173 -4.15 18.59 23.67
C GLN A 173 -3.55 19.98 23.94
N GLY A 174 -2.49 20.36 23.26
CA GLY A 174 -1.89 21.69 23.35
C GLY A 174 -2.61 22.77 22.54
N MET A 175 -3.62 22.40 21.76
CA MET A 175 -4.41 23.35 20.98
C MET A 175 -5.52 23.99 21.83
N GLU A 176 -5.84 25.24 21.51
CA GLU A 176 -7.02 25.90 22.08
C GLU A 176 -8.30 25.23 21.57
N GLU A 177 -9.37 25.34 22.36
CA GLU A 177 -10.70 24.87 21.94
C GLU A 177 -11.12 25.54 20.63
N ASN A 178 -11.58 24.74 19.66
CA ASN A 178 -11.89 25.17 18.29
C ASN A 178 -10.68 25.68 17.48
N GLY A 179 -9.46 25.37 17.92
CA GLY A 179 -8.23 25.66 17.17
C GLY A 179 -8.17 24.89 15.84
N ILE A 180 -7.60 25.49 14.80
CA ILE A 180 -7.40 24.85 13.50
C ILE A 180 -5.96 24.39 13.40
N TYR A 181 -5.76 23.07 13.23
CA TYR A 181 -4.45 22.51 12.91
C TYR A 181 -4.22 22.49 11.39
N ILE A 182 -3.11 23.12 10.96
CA ILE A 182 -2.69 23.08 9.55
C ILE A 182 -1.44 22.22 9.45
N GLY A 183 -1.56 21.08 8.79
CA GLY A 183 -0.45 20.14 8.56
C GLY A 183 -0.22 19.91 7.06
N ASN A 184 0.98 19.47 6.70
CA ASN A 184 1.33 19.14 5.33
C ASN A 184 1.65 17.65 5.19
N GLY A 185 0.78 16.93 4.49
CA GLY A 185 0.98 15.54 4.11
C GLY A 185 0.35 14.53 5.08
N ASP A 186 0.08 13.36 4.51
CA ASP A 186 -0.64 12.27 5.16
C ASP A 186 0.08 11.76 6.40
N ALA A 187 1.41 11.66 6.37
CA ALA A 187 2.22 11.20 7.49
C ALA A 187 2.07 12.07 8.76
N ILE A 188 1.68 13.35 8.61
CA ILE A 188 1.43 14.26 9.72
C ILE A 188 -0.05 14.26 10.12
N LEU A 189 -0.95 14.21 9.16
CA LEU A 189 -2.39 14.38 9.38
C LEU A 189 -3.08 13.09 9.83
N ILE A 190 -2.75 11.94 9.23
CA ILE A 190 -3.43 10.68 9.53
C ILE A 190 -3.33 10.29 11.01
N PRO A 191 -2.14 10.28 11.66
CA PRO A 191 -2.06 9.93 13.08
C PRO A 191 -2.84 10.91 13.98
N LYS A 192 -2.94 12.20 13.61
CA LYS A 192 -3.77 13.17 14.34
C LYS A 192 -5.26 12.86 14.18
N TRP A 193 -5.73 12.59 12.98
CA TRP A 193 -7.11 12.21 12.74
C TRP A 193 -7.50 10.90 13.44
N ILE A 194 -6.59 9.92 13.47
CA ILE A 194 -6.76 8.71 14.26
C ILE A 194 -6.98 9.08 15.73
N MET A 195 -6.17 9.98 16.29
CA MET A 195 -6.29 10.38 17.70
C MET A 195 -7.52 11.24 17.96
N GLN A 196 -7.98 12.08 17.02
CA GLN A 196 -9.23 12.84 17.13
C GLN A 196 -10.47 11.93 17.14
N GLY A 197 -10.53 10.95 16.24
CA GLY A 197 -11.63 9.97 16.20
C GLY A 197 -11.68 9.06 17.42
N TYR A 198 -10.63 9.08 18.23
CA TYR A 198 -10.42 8.22 19.39
C TYR A 198 -10.32 8.94 20.73
N THR A 199 -10.93 10.12 20.86
CA THR A 199 -10.96 10.83 22.15
C THR A 199 -11.49 9.95 23.31
N THR A 200 -12.36 8.99 23.04
CA THR A 200 -12.82 8.00 24.02
C THR A 200 -11.72 6.98 24.39
N ILE A 201 -10.90 6.54 23.44
CA ILE A 201 -9.83 5.54 23.68
C ILE A 201 -8.57 6.19 24.24
N ALA A 202 -8.26 7.44 23.89
CA ALA A 202 -7.15 8.18 24.48
C ALA A 202 -7.33 8.33 26.01
N TYR A 203 -8.56 8.41 26.49
CA TYR A 203 -8.83 8.42 27.94
C TYR A 203 -8.50 7.08 28.62
N GLU A 204 -8.66 5.95 27.94
CA GLU A 204 -8.33 4.62 28.49
C GLU A 204 -6.84 4.34 28.53
N ILE A 205 -6.05 4.87 27.57
CA ILE A 205 -4.59 4.67 27.51
C ILE A 205 -3.86 5.46 28.62
N ILE A 206 -4.39 6.62 29.02
CA ILE A 206 -3.75 7.47 30.03
C ILE A 206 -3.98 6.92 31.45
N GLN A 207 -4.92 5.98 31.63
CA GLN A 207 -5.22 5.37 32.93
C GLN A 207 -4.51 4.03 33.19
N GLN A 208 -3.69 3.53 32.25
CA GLN A 208 -2.81 2.36 32.41
C GLN A 208 -1.35 2.77 32.62
#